data_d50f2650729a8ba87a6eb84cb5b5dd9e
#
_entry.id   d50f2650729a8ba87a6eb84cb5b5dd9e
#
_cell.length_a   1.000
_cell.length_b   1.000
_cell.length_c   1.000
_cell.angle_alpha   90.00
_cell.angle_beta   90.00
_cell.angle_gamma   90.00
#
_symmetry.space_group_name_H-M   'P 1'
#
loop_
_entity.id
_entity.type
_entity.pdbx_description
1 polymer ?
#
loop_
_entity_poly.entity_id
_entity_poly.type
_entity_poly.pdbx_seq_one_letter_code
_entity_poly.pdbx_strand_id
1 'polypeptide(L)'
;LSFRVRDALIDIIDVYSMNEDEMQAYLGRRVDLLDAHQLHLDLVQLHALIPARVLVVHTKYWSIALGDRPHNYAHALRGGVVMASTRYVYGDGFTAADYARVEAFPTSTAGTAVALELAATFGASAVTVPGLQLDTLTPTTIGLGDTFVGGFVAALAR
;
A
#
# COMPACT_ATOMS: atom_id res chain seq x y z
N LEU A 1 -9.82 -14.76 0.78
CA LEU A 1 -10.50 -13.81 1.67
C LEU A 1 -12.01 -14.00 1.55
N SER A 2 -12.69 -13.92 2.68
CA SER A 2 -14.14 -14.17 2.71
C SER A 2 -14.91 -12.88 2.44
N PHE A 3 -15.73 -12.86 1.38
CA PHE A 3 -16.69 -11.78 1.15
C PHE A 3 -17.61 -11.53 2.38
N ARG A 4 -17.81 -12.54 3.24
CA ARG A 4 -18.54 -12.39 4.51
C ARG A 4 -17.87 -11.43 5.48
N VAL A 5 -16.54 -11.43 5.56
CA VAL A 5 -15.78 -10.48 6.41
C VAL A 5 -15.90 -9.07 5.86
N ARG A 6 -15.73 -8.91 4.54
CA ARG A 6 -15.96 -7.63 3.86
C ARG A 6 -17.37 -7.10 4.16
N ASP A 7 -18.41 -7.92 3.91
CA ASP A 7 -19.81 -7.52 4.05
C ASP A 7 -20.16 -7.14 5.51
N ALA A 8 -19.50 -7.76 6.49
CA ALA A 8 -19.69 -7.42 7.90
C ALA A 8 -18.99 -6.11 8.33
N LEU A 9 -17.95 -5.69 7.62
CA LEU A 9 -17.11 -4.57 8.04
C LEU A 9 -17.30 -3.31 7.19
N ILE A 10 -17.75 -3.43 5.94
CA ILE A 10 -17.68 -2.36 4.94
C ILE A 10 -18.39 -1.07 5.35
N ASP A 11 -19.50 -1.17 6.09
CA ASP A 11 -20.30 -0.03 6.57
C ASP A 11 -19.81 0.52 7.91
N ILE A 12 -18.80 -0.11 8.53
CA ILE A 12 -18.33 0.22 9.88
C ILE A 12 -16.93 0.85 9.86
N ILE A 13 -16.09 0.43 8.90
CA ILE A 13 -14.70 0.86 8.83
C ILE A 13 -14.50 2.04 7.88
N ASP A 14 -13.60 2.94 8.22
CA ASP A 14 -13.22 4.05 7.35
C ASP A 14 -12.23 3.63 6.26
N VAL A 15 -11.31 2.73 6.59
CA VAL A 15 -10.25 2.28 5.67
C VAL A 15 -10.24 0.77 5.57
N TYR A 16 -10.33 0.26 4.34
CA TYR A 16 -10.11 -1.15 4.02
C TYR A 16 -8.73 -1.31 3.38
N SER A 17 -7.82 -1.99 4.06
CA SER A 17 -6.45 -2.17 3.59
C SER A 17 -6.16 -3.61 3.19
N MET A 18 -5.37 -3.79 2.12
CA MET A 18 -4.92 -5.10 1.64
C MET A 18 -3.57 -5.03 0.92
N ASN A 19 -2.89 -6.18 0.86
CA ASN A 19 -1.69 -6.36 0.07
C ASN A 19 -2.00 -6.87 -1.35
N GLU A 20 -0.96 -7.04 -2.18
CA GLU A 20 -1.09 -7.52 -3.57
C GLU A 20 -1.68 -8.92 -3.68
N ASP A 21 -1.39 -9.83 -2.75
CA ASP A 21 -1.92 -11.20 -2.81
C ASP A 21 -3.43 -11.21 -2.50
N GLU A 22 -3.84 -10.40 -1.55
CA GLU A 22 -5.26 -10.22 -1.21
C GLU A 22 -6.02 -9.52 -2.34
N MET A 23 -5.45 -8.49 -2.95
CA MET A 23 -5.99 -7.85 -4.15
C MET A 23 -6.22 -8.86 -5.27
N GLN A 24 -5.20 -9.67 -5.60
CA GLN A 24 -5.28 -10.70 -6.62
C GLN A 24 -6.32 -11.78 -6.29
N ALA A 25 -6.48 -12.12 -5.00
CA ALA A 25 -7.51 -13.07 -4.56
C ALA A 25 -8.92 -12.53 -4.78
N TYR A 26 -9.17 -11.22 -4.54
CA TYR A 26 -10.47 -10.60 -4.84
C TYR A 26 -10.74 -10.50 -6.34
N LEU A 27 -9.72 -10.19 -7.14
CA LEU A 27 -9.84 -10.11 -8.60
C LEU A 27 -9.92 -11.50 -9.28
N GLY A 28 -9.55 -12.57 -8.57
CA GLY A 28 -9.53 -13.94 -9.09
C GLY A 28 -8.44 -14.21 -10.12
N ARG A 29 -7.41 -13.35 -10.22
CA ARG A 29 -6.31 -13.47 -11.19
C ARG A 29 -5.03 -12.82 -10.72
N ARG A 30 -3.92 -13.20 -11.36
CA ARG A 30 -2.65 -12.51 -11.23
C ARG A 30 -2.70 -11.14 -11.89
N VAL A 31 -1.98 -10.18 -11.30
CA VAL A 31 -1.88 -8.80 -11.76
C VAL A 31 -0.42 -8.45 -11.96
N ASP A 32 -0.08 -7.82 -13.07
CA ASP A 32 1.24 -7.20 -13.25
C ASP A 32 1.28 -5.89 -12.47
N LEU A 33 2.08 -5.86 -11.42
CA LEU A 33 2.18 -4.70 -10.53
C LEU A 33 2.93 -3.51 -11.15
N LEU A 34 3.43 -3.65 -12.39
CA LEU A 34 4.14 -2.61 -13.12
C LEU A 34 3.42 -2.14 -14.40
N ASP A 35 2.29 -2.75 -14.74
CA ASP A 35 1.40 -2.29 -15.82
C ASP A 35 0.36 -1.29 -15.25
N ALA A 36 0.69 -0.01 -15.26
CA ALA A 36 -0.16 1.03 -14.67
C ALA A 36 -1.53 1.16 -15.39
N HIS A 37 -1.59 0.91 -16.69
CA HIS A 37 -2.86 0.94 -17.45
C HIS A 37 -3.80 -0.18 -16.97
N GLN A 38 -3.30 -1.42 -16.89
CA GLN A 38 -4.10 -2.55 -16.41
C GLN A 38 -4.44 -2.39 -14.92
N LEU A 39 -3.49 -1.90 -14.11
CA LEU A 39 -3.71 -1.63 -12.69
C LEU A 39 -4.84 -0.61 -12.46
N HIS A 40 -4.97 0.41 -13.30
CA HIS A 40 -6.09 1.35 -13.19
C HIS A 40 -7.43 0.62 -13.30
N LEU A 41 -7.60 -0.23 -14.31
CA LEU A 41 -8.82 -1.01 -14.51
C LEU A 41 -9.08 -1.98 -13.35
N ASP A 42 -8.01 -2.62 -12.86
CA ASP A 42 -8.06 -3.56 -11.74
C ASP A 42 -8.47 -2.89 -10.44
N LEU A 43 -7.93 -1.72 -10.16
CA LEU A 43 -8.24 -0.94 -8.96
C LEU A 43 -9.68 -0.37 -9.01
N VAL A 44 -10.16 0.04 -10.17
CA VAL A 44 -11.57 0.42 -10.36
C VAL A 44 -12.50 -0.78 -10.09
N GLN A 45 -12.18 -1.94 -10.66
CA GLN A 45 -12.94 -3.18 -10.41
C GLN A 45 -12.89 -3.57 -8.93
N LEU A 46 -11.71 -3.50 -8.32
CA LEU A 46 -11.52 -3.82 -6.91
C LEU A 46 -12.34 -2.90 -6.00
N HIS A 47 -12.35 -1.59 -6.26
CA HIS A 47 -13.14 -0.64 -5.48
C HIS A 47 -14.65 -0.85 -5.66
N ALA A 48 -15.09 -1.31 -6.83
CA ALA A 48 -16.49 -1.72 -7.03
C ALA A 48 -16.84 -3.01 -6.25
N LEU A 49 -15.90 -3.95 -6.12
CA LEU A 49 -16.07 -5.16 -5.31
C LEU A 49 -16.03 -4.88 -3.80
N ILE A 50 -15.26 -3.88 -3.41
CA ILE A 50 -15.06 -3.48 -2.01
C ILE A 50 -15.34 -1.99 -1.93
N PRO A 51 -16.62 -1.57 -1.82
CA PRO A 51 -17.01 -0.16 -1.83
C PRO A 51 -16.72 0.50 -0.48
N ALA A 52 -15.46 0.38 -0.01
CA ALA A 52 -15.00 1.03 1.19
C ALA A 52 -14.92 2.54 1.00
N ARG A 53 -15.13 3.28 2.06
CA ARG A 53 -14.95 4.74 2.06
C ARG A 53 -13.56 5.14 1.58
N VAL A 54 -12.54 4.42 2.05
CA VAL A 54 -11.18 4.49 1.54
C VAL A 54 -10.63 3.07 1.39
N LEU A 55 -10.22 2.73 0.17
CA LEU A 55 -9.53 1.48 -0.13
C LEU A 55 -8.03 1.74 -0.20
N VAL A 56 -7.25 1.02 0.59
CA VAL A 56 -5.79 1.05 0.57
C VAL A 56 -5.26 -0.25 0.00
N VAL A 57 -4.41 -0.17 -1.04
CA VAL A 57 -3.64 -1.30 -1.55
C VAL A 57 -2.16 -1.00 -1.39
N HIS A 58 -1.41 -1.94 -0.83
CA HIS A 58 0.04 -1.81 -0.69
C HIS A 58 0.77 -3.00 -1.30
N THR A 59 1.81 -2.69 -2.02
CA THR A 59 2.68 -3.65 -2.72
C THR A 59 4.14 -3.33 -2.44
N LYS A 60 5.04 -4.16 -2.92
CA LYS A 60 6.48 -3.85 -2.85
C LYS A 60 6.91 -2.66 -3.72
N TYR A 61 6.13 -2.30 -4.74
CA TYR A 61 6.48 -1.25 -5.71
C TYR A 61 5.81 0.09 -5.43
N TRP A 62 4.57 0.05 -4.95
CA TRP A 62 3.74 1.24 -4.69
C TRP A 62 2.68 0.95 -3.63
N SER A 63 2.15 2.00 -3.05
CA SER A 63 0.90 1.96 -2.28
C SER A 63 -0.04 3.07 -2.75
N ILE A 64 -1.35 2.84 -2.61
CA ILE A 64 -2.40 3.73 -3.07
C ILE A 64 -3.52 3.80 -2.05
N ALA A 65 -4.12 4.98 -1.88
CA ALA A 65 -5.41 5.15 -1.25
C ALA A 65 -6.40 5.71 -2.28
N LEU A 66 -7.56 5.05 -2.39
CA LEU A 66 -8.66 5.38 -3.31
C LEU A 66 -9.91 5.71 -2.51
N GLY A 67 -10.70 6.70 -2.92
CA GLY A 67 -12.01 7.00 -2.34
C GLY A 67 -12.14 8.41 -1.78
N ASP A 68 -12.72 8.56 -0.59
CA ASP A 68 -13.01 9.86 0.01
C ASP A 68 -11.75 10.55 0.54
N ARG A 69 -11.46 11.76 0.02
CA ARG A 69 -10.33 12.61 0.44
C ARG A 69 -9.00 11.84 0.54
N PRO A 70 -8.59 11.10 -0.52
CA PRO A 70 -7.47 10.18 -0.47
C PRO A 70 -6.14 10.89 -0.13
N HIS A 71 -5.99 12.17 -0.49
CA HIS A 71 -4.78 12.95 -0.23
C HIS A 71 -4.46 13.10 1.27
N ASN A 72 -5.46 12.98 2.15
CA ASN A 72 -5.25 12.99 3.60
C ASN A 72 -4.43 11.77 4.08
N TYR A 73 -4.33 10.74 3.27
CA TYR A 73 -3.62 9.50 3.60
C TYR A 73 -2.20 9.43 3.03
N ALA A 74 -1.71 10.45 2.33
CA ALA A 74 -0.38 10.43 1.72
C ALA A 74 0.73 10.18 2.77
N HIS A 75 0.67 10.87 3.91
CA HIS A 75 1.63 10.69 5.00
C HIS A 75 1.51 9.31 5.65
N ALA A 76 0.29 8.81 5.84
CA ALA A 76 0.04 7.49 6.38
C ALA A 76 0.56 6.37 5.46
N LEU A 77 0.32 6.47 4.14
CA LEU A 77 0.90 5.53 3.16
C LEU A 77 2.43 5.53 3.22
N ARG A 78 3.05 6.71 3.29
CA ARG A 78 4.51 6.81 3.42
C ARG A 78 5.00 6.16 4.72
N GLY A 79 4.32 6.38 5.84
CA GLY A 79 4.64 5.74 7.12
C GLY A 79 4.56 4.22 7.04
N GLY A 80 3.54 3.68 6.39
CA GLY A 80 3.39 2.25 6.12
C GLY A 80 4.54 1.69 5.27
N VAL A 81 4.85 2.35 4.15
CA VAL A 81 5.97 1.96 3.25
C VAL A 81 7.30 1.94 4.01
N VAL A 82 7.61 3.00 4.76
CA VAL A 82 8.89 3.07 5.49
C VAL A 82 8.96 2.00 6.59
N MET A 83 7.89 1.80 7.34
CA MET A 83 7.86 0.81 8.43
C MET A 83 8.04 -0.62 7.90
N ALA A 84 7.29 -1.01 6.85
CA ALA A 84 7.44 -2.32 6.22
C ALA A 84 8.85 -2.51 5.62
N SER A 85 9.39 -1.48 4.96
CA SER A 85 10.73 -1.48 4.41
C SER A 85 11.81 -1.61 5.49
N THR A 86 11.62 -0.96 6.64
CA THR A 86 12.55 -1.06 7.76
C THR A 86 12.61 -2.49 8.29
N ARG A 87 11.46 -3.11 8.51
CA ARG A 87 11.40 -4.52 8.92
C ARG A 87 11.99 -5.45 7.86
N TYR A 88 11.72 -5.19 6.58
CA TYR A 88 12.28 -5.98 5.48
C TYR A 88 13.81 -6.02 5.52
N VAL A 89 14.45 -4.86 5.78
CA VAL A 89 15.92 -4.72 5.80
C VAL A 89 16.53 -5.21 7.11
N TYR A 90 15.96 -4.86 8.26
CA TYR A 90 16.57 -5.05 9.58
C TYR A 90 15.94 -6.16 10.42
N GLY A 91 14.84 -6.77 9.97
CA GLY A 91 14.12 -7.81 10.72
C GLY A 91 13.31 -7.24 11.89
N ASP A 92 12.94 -8.11 12.82
CA ASP A 92 12.04 -7.77 13.94
C ASP A 92 12.67 -6.86 14.99
N GLY A 93 14.00 -6.81 15.05
CA GLY A 93 14.74 -6.04 16.05
C GLY A 93 15.07 -4.61 15.64
N PHE A 94 14.45 -4.06 14.60
CA PHE A 94 14.75 -2.71 14.12
C PHE A 94 14.45 -1.63 15.16
N THR A 95 15.20 -0.52 15.06
CA THR A 95 15.12 0.62 15.97
C THR A 95 14.56 1.86 15.29
N ALA A 96 14.26 2.91 16.04
CA ALA A 96 13.90 4.22 15.50
C ALA A 96 15.00 4.82 14.60
N ALA A 97 16.28 4.53 14.88
CA ALA A 97 17.38 4.96 14.05
C ALA A 97 17.39 4.23 12.69
N ASP A 98 17.02 2.95 12.65
CA ASP A 98 16.91 2.18 11.42
C ASP A 98 15.73 2.68 10.58
N TYR A 99 14.60 3.01 11.22
CA TYR A 99 13.46 3.66 10.55
C TYR A 99 13.89 4.97 9.88
N ALA A 100 14.58 5.86 10.60
CA ALA A 100 15.04 7.14 10.06
C ALA A 100 16.03 6.97 8.89
N ARG A 101 16.88 5.93 8.92
CA ARG A 101 17.78 5.59 7.78
C ARG A 101 16.99 5.16 6.56
N VAL A 102 16.01 4.26 6.74
CA VAL A 102 15.20 3.73 5.63
C VAL A 102 14.29 4.81 5.04
N GLU A 103 13.80 5.73 5.87
CA GLU A 103 13.01 6.87 5.40
C GLU A 103 13.76 7.75 4.40
N ALA A 104 15.11 7.80 4.51
CA ALA A 104 15.99 8.53 3.60
C ALA A 104 16.39 7.72 2.34
N PHE A 105 15.96 6.47 2.20
CA PHE A 105 16.29 5.68 1.01
C PHE A 105 15.58 6.24 -0.24
N PRO A 106 16.22 6.12 -1.42
CA PRO A 106 15.60 6.50 -2.67
C PRO A 106 14.36 5.64 -2.96
N THR A 107 13.44 6.18 -3.70
CA THR A 107 12.30 5.42 -4.21
C THR A 107 12.72 4.50 -5.35
N SER A 108 12.03 3.36 -5.49
CA SER A 108 12.19 2.46 -6.62
C SER A 108 11.82 3.16 -7.92
N THR A 109 12.69 3.09 -8.93
CA THR A 109 12.44 3.71 -10.24
C THR A 109 11.18 3.15 -10.89
N ALA A 110 11.02 1.82 -10.90
CA ALA A 110 9.84 1.17 -11.46
C ALA A 110 8.57 1.54 -10.67
N GLY A 111 8.64 1.51 -9.34
CA GLY A 111 7.52 1.91 -8.47
C GLY A 111 7.14 3.38 -8.63
N THR A 112 8.12 4.27 -8.82
CA THR A 112 7.88 5.70 -9.07
C THR A 112 7.15 5.92 -10.38
N ALA A 113 7.55 5.25 -11.47
CA ALA A 113 6.89 5.37 -12.76
C ALA A 113 5.40 4.98 -12.68
N VAL A 114 5.11 3.82 -12.09
CA VAL A 114 3.72 3.35 -11.91
C VAL A 114 2.92 4.28 -11.00
N ALA A 115 3.50 4.71 -9.88
CA ALA A 115 2.81 5.59 -8.93
C ALA A 115 2.42 6.93 -9.59
N LEU A 116 3.30 7.51 -10.40
CA LEU A 116 3.01 8.75 -11.13
C LEU A 116 1.91 8.56 -12.18
N GLU A 117 1.93 7.46 -12.93
CA GLU A 117 0.92 7.17 -13.95
C GLU A 117 -0.45 6.91 -13.31
N LEU A 118 -0.52 6.14 -12.23
CA LEU A 118 -1.75 5.93 -11.46
C LEU A 118 -2.28 7.25 -10.88
N ALA A 119 -1.40 8.09 -10.31
CA ALA A 119 -1.81 9.40 -9.80
C ALA A 119 -2.39 10.29 -10.90
N ALA A 120 -1.77 10.30 -12.08
CA ALA A 120 -2.27 11.07 -13.23
C ALA A 120 -3.63 10.57 -13.71
N THR A 121 -3.82 9.24 -13.76
CA THR A 121 -5.05 8.62 -14.27
C THR A 121 -6.22 8.76 -13.31
N PHE A 122 -6.00 8.56 -12.00
CA PHE A 122 -7.05 8.71 -10.98
C PHE A 122 -7.31 10.17 -10.57
N GLY A 123 -6.35 11.07 -10.78
CA GLY A 123 -6.48 12.47 -10.36
C GLY A 123 -6.80 12.63 -8.88
N ALA A 124 -7.84 13.39 -8.55
CA ALA A 124 -8.25 13.68 -7.19
C ALA A 124 -8.84 12.46 -6.43
N SER A 125 -9.18 11.38 -7.12
CA SER A 125 -9.80 10.19 -6.54
C SER A 125 -8.81 9.23 -5.88
N ALA A 126 -7.50 9.47 -6.04
CA ALA A 126 -6.45 8.65 -5.44
C ALA A 126 -5.25 9.48 -5.01
N VAL A 127 -4.48 8.90 -4.07
CA VAL A 127 -3.11 9.30 -3.77
C VAL A 127 -2.21 8.07 -3.81
N THR A 128 -1.04 8.20 -4.41
CA THR A 128 -0.06 7.12 -4.57
C THR A 128 1.26 7.48 -3.91
N VAL A 129 1.94 6.47 -3.37
CA VAL A 129 3.29 6.58 -2.81
C VAL A 129 4.13 5.45 -3.40
N PRO A 130 5.28 5.74 -4.02
CA PRO A 130 6.19 4.72 -4.52
C PRO A 130 6.84 3.95 -3.38
N GLY A 131 7.14 2.67 -3.61
CA GLY A 131 7.98 1.86 -2.75
C GLY A 131 9.43 2.34 -2.75
N LEU A 132 10.21 1.90 -1.76
CA LEU A 132 11.62 2.24 -1.63
C LEU A 132 12.50 1.28 -2.44
N GLN A 133 13.65 1.77 -2.87
CA GLN A 133 14.71 0.94 -3.42
C GLN A 133 15.43 0.25 -2.27
N LEU A 134 15.23 -1.06 -2.13
CA LEU A 134 15.79 -1.86 -1.04
C LEU A 134 16.84 -2.81 -1.59
N ASP A 135 17.97 -2.89 -0.91
CA ASP A 135 19.05 -3.84 -1.17
C ASP A 135 19.42 -4.53 0.14
N THR A 136 19.13 -5.83 0.25
CA THR A 136 19.49 -6.65 1.40
C THR A 136 19.65 -8.10 1.00
N LEU A 137 20.64 -8.78 1.60
CA LEU A 137 20.92 -10.19 1.34
C LEU A 137 20.02 -11.13 2.17
N THR A 138 19.44 -10.64 3.24
CA THR A 138 18.65 -11.43 4.20
C THR A 138 17.32 -10.75 4.52
N PRO A 139 16.38 -10.67 3.56
CA PRO A 139 15.12 -9.97 3.77
C PRO A 139 14.21 -10.73 4.74
N THR A 140 13.54 -9.98 5.60
CA THR A 140 12.42 -10.49 6.39
C THR A 140 11.13 -10.26 5.60
N THR A 141 10.45 -11.32 5.18
CA THR A 141 9.27 -11.24 4.31
C THR A 141 7.94 -11.50 5.01
N ILE A 142 7.96 -12.16 6.16
CA ILE A 142 6.74 -12.50 6.92
C ILE A 142 6.27 -11.30 7.74
N GLY A 143 4.96 -11.02 7.74
CA GLY A 143 4.34 -9.96 8.55
C GLY A 143 4.58 -8.53 8.05
N LEU A 144 5.02 -8.36 6.81
CA LEU A 144 5.21 -7.03 6.23
C LEU A 144 3.90 -6.26 6.07
N GLY A 145 2.80 -6.97 5.77
CA GLY A 145 1.47 -6.37 5.70
C GLY A 145 1.03 -5.76 7.04
N ASP A 146 1.16 -6.53 8.13
CA ASP A 146 0.83 -6.05 9.48
C ASP A 146 1.73 -4.87 9.88
N THR A 147 3.01 -4.93 9.49
CA THR A 147 3.98 -3.86 9.74
C THR A 147 3.64 -2.59 8.93
N PHE A 148 3.19 -2.75 7.68
CA PHE A 148 2.68 -1.63 6.88
C PHE A 148 1.49 -0.96 7.59
N VAL A 149 0.51 -1.75 8.02
CA VAL A 149 -0.68 -1.23 8.71
C VAL A 149 -0.27 -0.52 10.00
N GLY A 150 0.65 -1.08 10.77
CA GLY A 150 1.19 -0.43 11.99
C GLY A 150 1.82 0.93 11.70
N GLY A 151 2.66 1.03 10.66
CA GLY A 151 3.28 2.30 10.23
C GLY A 151 2.27 3.30 9.67
N PHE A 152 1.29 2.82 8.91
CA PHE A 152 0.18 3.62 8.38
C PHE A 152 -0.62 4.27 9.51
N VAL A 153 -1.08 3.47 10.48
CA VAL A 153 -1.88 3.98 11.62
C VAL A 153 -1.06 4.92 12.50
N ALA A 154 0.20 4.62 12.77
CA ALA A 154 1.09 5.48 13.56
C ALA A 154 1.32 6.85 12.89
N ALA A 155 1.39 6.90 11.57
CA ALA A 155 1.53 8.15 10.82
C ALA A 155 0.20 8.90 10.67
N LEU A 156 -0.94 8.20 10.64
CA LEU A 156 -2.27 8.80 10.57
C LEU A 156 -2.63 9.55 11.86
N ALA A 157 -2.09 9.11 13.01
CA ALA A 157 -2.37 9.68 14.33
C ALA A 157 -1.55 10.93 14.66
N ARG A 158 -0.66 11.37 13.75
CA ARG A 158 0.20 12.56 13.92
C ARG A 158 -0.35 13.75 13.13
#